data_aafd3a9051fdccb1c8c2002111b461ea
#
_entry.id   aafd3a9051fdccb1c8c2002111b461ea
#
_cell.length_a   1.000
_cell.length_b   1.000
_cell.length_c   1.000
_cell.angle_alpha   90.00
_cell.angle_beta   90.00
_cell.angle_gamma   90.00
#
_symmetry.space_group_name_H-M   'P 1'
#
loop_
_entity.id
_entity.type
_entity.pdbx_description
1 polymer ?
#
loop_
_entity_poly.entity_id
_entity_poly.type
_entity_poly.pdbx_seq_one_letter_code
_entity_poly.pdbx_strand_id
1 'polypeptide(L)'
;MRNLFRKLPKWLRILIIVVVVGILAAVFAYLSWVITDEGLNRTSHAEFCAQCHTMKPFWAAWEDDVHGGASEFGVQASCTNCHLDNSSSSAYFISKAVKGLHDLRVEWFTDTSQIDWEAKREEREAFTYDSGCKSCHGNLMNATKRNTKAFLAHKAYFSGTTDKHCVSCHPHIGHENMSYYIAHPNKAY
;
A
#
# COMPACT_ATOMS: atom_id res chain seq x y z
N MET A 1 16.99 32.01 37.36
CA MET A 1 17.37 30.63 37.01
C MET A 1 18.82 30.50 36.52
N ARG A 2 19.30 31.35 35.64
CA ARG A 2 20.70 31.29 35.08
C ARG A 2 21.82 31.31 36.12
N ASN A 3 21.66 32.04 37.24
CA ASN A 3 22.67 32.15 38.33
C ASN A 3 22.69 30.92 39.25
N LEU A 4 21.58 30.20 39.40
CA LEU A 4 21.50 28.99 40.23
C LEU A 4 22.21 27.82 39.56
N PHE A 5 22.01 27.66 38.22
CA PHE A 5 22.67 26.64 37.42
C PHE A 5 24.19 26.79 37.40
N ARG A 6 24.70 28.02 37.40
CA ARG A 6 26.16 28.31 37.47
C ARG A 6 26.82 27.91 38.79
N LYS A 7 26.07 27.82 39.91
CA LYS A 7 26.58 27.42 41.23
C LYS A 7 26.68 25.90 41.41
N LEU A 8 26.10 25.10 40.50
CA LEU A 8 26.18 23.65 40.57
C LEU A 8 27.57 23.14 40.21
N PRO A 9 28.06 22.03 40.79
CA PRO A 9 29.31 21.39 40.40
C PRO A 9 29.27 20.96 38.93
N LYS A 10 30.42 20.95 38.25
CA LYS A 10 30.53 20.70 36.81
C LYS A 10 29.86 19.38 36.39
N TRP A 11 30.08 18.30 37.15
CA TRP A 11 29.50 16.99 36.86
C TRP A 11 27.99 17.00 36.90
N LEU A 12 27.35 17.73 37.84
CA LEU A 12 25.91 17.81 37.96
C LEU A 12 25.28 18.62 36.79
N ARG A 13 25.98 19.67 36.30
CA ARG A 13 25.54 20.39 35.08
C ARG A 13 25.59 19.50 33.85
N ILE A 14 26.67 18.72 33.70
CA ILE A 14 26.81 17.76 32.59
C ILE A 14 25.69 16.72 32.68
N LEU A 15 25.42 16.17 33.85
CA LEU A 15 24.35 15.19 34.04
C LEU A 15 22.97 15.79 33.67
N ILE A 16 22.66 16.99 34.13
CA ILE A 16 21.40 17.66 33.78
C ILE A 16 21.30 17.89 32.27
N ILE A 17 22.37 18.34 31.62
CA ILE A 17 22.38 18.54 30.17
C ILE A 17 22.14 17.21 29.44
N VAL A 18 22.83 16.14 29.82
CA VAL A 18 22.66 14.81 29.20
C VAL A 18 21.25 14.30 29.37
N VAL A 19 20.67 14.42 30.56
CA VAL A 19 19.28 14.01 30.83
C VAL A 19 18.29 14.82 29.99
N VAL A 20 18.45 16.15 29.98
CA VAL A 20 17.57 17.02 29.17
C VAL A 20 17.65 16.71 27.68
N VAL A 21 18.88 16.56 27.15
CA VAL A 21 19.08 16.20 25.74
C VAL A 21 18.52 14.82 25.44
N GLY A 22 18.70 13.86 26.36
CA GLY A 22 18.11 12.52 26.23
C GLY A 22 16.57 12.55 26.18
N ILE A 23 15.93 13.33 27.06
CA ILE A 23 14.48 13.50 27.07
C ILE A 23 14.02 14.16 25.76
N LEU A 24 14.68 15.22 25.33
CA LEU A 24 14.30 15.91 24.08
C LEU A 24 14.45 14.99 22.86
N ALA A 25 15.52 14.20 22.81
CA ALA A 25 15.72 13.22 21.74
C ALA A 25 14.64 12.12 21.77
N ALA A 26 14.26 11.63 22.95
CA ALA A 26 13.18 10.64 23.08
C ALA A 26 11.82 11.21 22.67
N VAL A 27 11.51 12.43 23.09
CA VAL A 27 10.26 13.11 22.67
C VAL A 27 10.25 13.33 21.15
N PHE A 28 11.36 13.79 20.58
CA PHE A 28 11.46 13.97 19.13
C PHE A 28 11.28 12.66 18.37
N ALA A 29 11.92 11.58 18.81
CA ALA A 29 11.79 10.26 18.20
C ALA A 29 10.34 9.76 18.29
N TYR A 30 9.69 9.92 19.44
CA TYR A 30 8.30 9.53 19.64
C TYR A 30 7.34 10.32 18.72
N LEU A 31 7.48 11.64 18.68
CA LEU A 31 6.64 12.49 17.82
C LEU A 31 6.87 12.17 16.33
N SER A 32 8.13 11.96 15.92
CA SER A 32 8.45 11.55 14.55
C SER A 32 7.80 10.21 14.20
N TRP A 33 7.82 9.25 15.12
CA TRP A 33 7.15 7.97 14.95
C TRP A 33 5.64 8.14 14.76
N VAL A 34 4.99 8.87 15.67
CA VAL A 34 3.52 9.09 15.61
C VAL A 34 3.09 9.78 14.32
N ILE A 35 3.83 10.83 13.90
CA ILE A 35 3.53 11.56 12.65
C ILE A 35 3.71 10.65 11.44
N THR A 36 4.76 9.83 11.42
CA THR A 36 5.02 8.89 10.31
C THR A 36 3.95 7.81 10.24
N ASP A 37 3.59 7.20 11.38
CA ASP A 37 2.58 6.15 11.46
C ASP A 37 1.21 6.66 11.01
N GLU A 38 0.77 7.79 11.53
CA GLU A 38 -0.48 8.44 11.13
C GLU A 38 -0.48 8.81 9.63
N GLY A 39 0.64 9.37 9.14
CA GLY A 39 0.79 9.71 7.72
C GLY A 39 0.72 8.48 6.82
N LEU A 40 1.38 7.38 7.20
CA LEU A 40 1.32 6.12 6.47
C LEU A 40 -0.10 5.54 6.46
N ASN A 41 -0.78 5.57 7.60
CA ASN A 41 -2.14 5.07 7.74
C ASN A 41 -3.10 5.85 6.86
N ARG A 42 -3.18 7.17 7.01
CA ARG A 42 -4.08 8.05 6.23
C ARG A 42 -3.88 7.93 4.73
N THR A 43 -2.64 7.78 4.28
CA THR A 43 -2.30 7.65 2.85
C THR A 43 -2.40 6.22 2.34
N SER A 44 -2.93 5.26 3.11
CA SER A 44 -3.10 3.86 2.71
C SER A 44 -4.54 3.52 2.33
N HIS A 45 -5.50 4.36 2.65
CA HIS A 45 -6.90 4.15 2.32
C HIS A 45 -7.21 4.45 0.84
N ALA A 46 -8.21 3.75 0.29
CA ALA A 46 -8.60 3.89 -1.11
C ALA A 46 -9.04 5.32 -1.45
N GLU A 47 -9.70 6.01 -0.52
CA GLU A 47 -10.17 7.39 -0.68
C GLU A 47 -9.01 8.38 -0.84
N PHE A 48 -7.84 8.09 -0.28
CA PHE A 48 -6.65 8.91 -0.50
C PHE A 48 -6.17 8.80 -1.95
N CYS A 49 -6.11 7.61 -2.50
CA CYS A 49 -5.72 7.38 -3.89
C CYS A 49 -6.71 8.04 -4.86
N ALA A 50 -8.02 7.99 -4.54
CA ALA A 50 -9.10 8.60 -5.32
C ALA A 50 -9.10 10.15 -5.32
N GLN A 51 -8.23 10.82 -4.54
CA GLN A 51 -8.08 12.28 -4.61
C GLN A 51 -7.50 12.74 -5.96
N CYS A 52 -6.68 11.91 -6.61
CA CYS A 52 -6.22 12.16 -7.97
C CYS A 52 -7.32 11.82 -8.97
N HIS A 53 -7.59 12.73 -9.91
CA HIS A 53 -8.66 12.53 -10.90
C HIS A 53 -8.41 11.32 -11.80
N THR A 54 -7.15 11.01 -12.10
CA THR A 54 -6.75 9.83 -12.88
C THR A 54 -7.04 8.51 -12.16
N MET A 55 -7.11 8.50 -10.83
CA MET A 55 -7.36 7.31 -10.04
C MET A 55 -8.86 7.02 -9.81
N LYS A 56 -9.75 7.96 -10.13
CA LYS A 56 -11.19 7.80 -9.89
C LYS A 56 -11.83 6.62 -10.63
N PRO A 57 -11.54 6.35 -11.93
CA PRO A 57 -12.05 5.16 -12.60
C PRO A 57 -11.62 3.85 -11.92
N PHE A 58 -10.39 3.81 -11.43
CA PHE A 58 -9.86 2.63 -10.74
C PHE A 58 -10.50 2.45 -9.36
N TRP A 59 -10.73 3.56 -8.65
CA TRP A 59 -11.45 3.54 -7.38
C TRP A 59 -12.90 3.08 -7.56
N ALA A 60 -13.62 3.57 -8.59
CA ALA A 60 -14.99 3.13 -8.88
C ALA A 60 -15.05 1.63 -9.21
N ALA A 61 -14.08 1.13 -9.99
CA ALA A 61 -13.95 -0.29 -10.29
C ALA A 61 -13.64 -1.14 -9.05
N TRP A 62 -12.91 -0.58 -8.08
CA TRP A 62 -12.65 -1.20 -6.78
C TRP A 62 -13.90 -1.19 -5.88
N GLU A 63 -14.71 -0.13 -5.90
CA GLU A 63 -15.99 -0.09 -5.18
C GLU A 63 -16.96 -1.19 -5.63
N ASP A 64 -16.93 -1.58 -6.90
CA ASP A 64 -17.75 -2.66 -7.45
C ASP A 64 -17.15 -4.06 -7.17
N ASP A 65 -15.88 -4.15 -6.78
CA ASP A 65 -15.18 -5.43 -6.61
C ASP A 65 -15.41 -6.03 -5.22
N VAL A 66 -15.45 -7.36 -5.16
CA VAL A 66 -15.60 -8.11 -3.88
C VAL A 66 -14.42 -7.90 -2.92
N HIS A 67 -13.26 -7.43 -3.40
CA HIS A 67 -12.12 -7.04 -2.58
C HIS A 67 -12.20 -5.59 -2.11
N GLY A 68 -13.16 -4.83 -2.60
CA GLY A 68 -13.42 -3.43 -2.29
C GLY A 68 -14.79 -3.18 -1.69
N GLY A 69 -15.50 -2.22 -2.26
CA GLY A 69 -16.80 -1.75 -1.76
C GLY A 69 -17.91 -2.82 -1.77
N ALA A 70 -17.89 -3.75 -2.73
CA ALA A 70 -18.88 -4.81 -2.84
C ALA A 70 -18.62 -6.04 -1.94
N SER A 71 -17.71 -5.93 -0.96
CA SER A 71 -17.40 -7.04 -0.05
C SER A 71 -18.58 -7.39 0.85
N GLU A 72 -19.18 -8.57 0.64
CA GLU A 72 -20.27 -9.09 1.48
C GLU A 72 -19.82 -9.50 2.88
N PHE A 73 -18.51 -9.69 3.09
CA PHE A 73 -17.92 -10.14 4.35
C PHE A 73 -17.40 -9.00 5.23
N GLY A 74 -17.56 -7.73 4.81
CA GLY A 74 -17.09 -6.57 5.54
C GLY A 74 -15.55 -6.44 5.62
N VAL A 75 -14.80 -7.26 4.90
CA VAL A 75 -13.34 -7.17 4.79
C VAL A 75 -13.00 -6.58 3.43
N GLN A 76 -12.33 -5.43 3.44
CA GLN A 76 -11.92 -4.74 2.23
C GLN A 76 -10.39 -4.71 2.16
N ALA A 77 -9.85 -5.00 0.97
CA ALA A 77 -8.44 -4.79 0.67
C ALA A 77 -8.27 -3.37 0.14
N SER A 78 -7.47 -2.55 0.80
CA SER A 78 -7.13 -1.22 0.28
C SER A 78 -6.20 -1.33 -0.94
N CYS A 79 -6.08 -0.26 -1.72
CA CYS A 79 -5.19 -0.21 -2.88
C CYS A 79 -3.76 -0.64 -2.52
N THR A 80 -3.26 -0.20 -1.37
CA THR A 80 -1.91 -0.51 -0.88
C THR A 80 -1.69 -1.99 -0.55
N ASN A 81 -2.76 -2.76 -0.27
CA ASN A 81 -2.62 -4.20 -0.02
C ASN A 81 -2.17 -4.96 -1.27
N CYS A 82 -2.59 -4.51 -2.47
CA CYS A 82 -2.24 -5.15 -3.72
C CYS A 82 -1.06 -4.45 -4.44
N HIS A 83 -1.00 -3.12 -4.38
CA HIS A 83 -0.07 -2.31 -5.17
C HIS A 83 1.24 -1.96 -4.48
N LEU A 84 1.42 -2.33 -3.19
CA LEU A 84 2.67 -2.16 -2.46
C LEU A 84 3.22 -3.52 -2.00
N ASP A 85 4.54 -3.58 -1.81
CA ASP A 85 5.20 -4.79 -1.33
C ASP A 85 4.97 -4.98 0.17
N ASN A 86 4.13 -5.94 0.52
CA ASN A 86 3.78 -6.29 1.89
C ASN A 86 4.65 -7.43 2.47
N SER A 87 5.80 -7.74 1.86
CA SER A 87 6.70 -8.81 2.34
C SER A 87 7.39 -8.47 3.67
N SER A 88 7.60 -7.19 3.96
CA SER A 88 8.12 -6.66 5.23
C SER A 88 7.74 -5.19 5.41
N SER A 89 7.82 -4.68 6.65
CA SER A 89 7.56 -3.26 6.93
C SER A 89 8.50 -2.32 6.16
N SER A 90 9.77 -2.69 5.99
CA SER A 90 10.73 -1.91 5.21
C SER A 90 10.41 -1.94 3.71
N ALA A 91 10.05 -3.10 3.15
CA ALA A 91 9.63 -3.23 1.77
C ALA A 91 8.36 -2.40 1.49
N TYR A 92 7.38 -2.46 2.39
CA TYR A 92 6.18 -1.63 2.32
C TYR A 92 6.49 -0.13 2.30
N PHE A 93 7.33 0.34 3.24
CA PHE A 93 7.71 1.75 3.31
C PHE A 93 8.44 2.22 2.06
N ILE A 94 9.42 1.44 1.59
CA ILE A 94 10.21 1.77 0.39
C ILE A 94 9.30 1.78 -0.85
N SER A 95 8.50 0.73 -1.05
CA SER A 95 7.59 0.64 -2.20
C SER A 95 6.56 1.78 -2.18
N LYS A 96 6.03 2.14 -1.00
CA LYS A 96 5.11 3.27 -0.85
C LYS A 96 5.75 4.61 -1.23
N ALA A 97 6.97 4.86 -0.77
CA ALA A 97 7.70 6.08 -1.12
C ALA A 97 7.99 6.15 -2.62
N VAL A 98 8.51 5.07 -3.21
CA VAL A 98 8.87 5.03 -4.63
C VAL A 98 7.63 5.14 -5.52
N LYS A 99 6.59 4.34 -5.26
CA LYS A 99 5.36 4.36 -6.06
C LYS A 99 4.61 5.69 -5.89
N GLY A 100 4.49 6.20 -4.66
CA GLY A 100 3.83 7.48 -4.40
C GLY A 100 4.53 8.67 -5.08
N LEU A 101 5.87 8.72 -5.08
CA LEU A 101 6.62 9.73 -5.81
C LEU A 101 6.47 9.58 -7.32
N HIS A 102 6.43 8.34 -7.83
CA HIS A 102 6.16 8.07 -9.23
C HIS A 102 4.77 8.58 -9.64
N ASP A 103 3.74 8.26 -8.85
CA ASP A 103 2.35 8.65 -9.14
C ASP A 103 2.18 10.17 -9.12
N LEU A 104 2.77 10.86 -8.15
CA LEU A 104 2.79 12.32 -8.11
C LEU A 104 3.50 12.92 -9.33
N ARG A 105 4.61 12.31 -9.77
CA ARG A 105 5.31 12.76 -10.96
C ARG A 105 4.45 12.60 -12.21
N VAL A 106 3.78 11.46 -12.36
CA VAL A 106 2.89 11.19 -13.50
C VAL A 106 1.72 12.18 -13.49
N GLU A 107 1.05 12.36 -12.34
CA GLU A 107 -0.10 13.26 -12.20
C GLU A 107 0.23 14.72 -12.52
N TRP A 108 1.45 15.21 -12.15
CA TRP A 108 1.80 16.62 -12.30
C TRP A 108 2.54 16.95 -13.59
N PHE A 109 3.24 15.99 -14.19
CA PHE A 109 4.17 16.25 -15.30
C PHE A 109 3.87 15.44 -16.55
N THR A 110 2.83 14.59 -16.54
CA THR A 110 2.44 13.79 -17.70
C THR A 110 1.00 14.11 -18.08
N ASP A 111 0.72 14.21 -19.37
CA ASP A 111 -0.66 14.24 -19.84
C ASP A 111 -1.29 12.86 -19.72
N THR A 112 -1.98 12.63 -18.61
CA THR A 112 -2.57 11.35 -18.26
C THR A 112 -3.75 10.96 -19.18
N SER A 113 -4.29 11.91 -19.96
CA SER A 113 -5.33 11.65 -20.96
C SER A 113 -4.80 10.87 -22.18
N GLN A 114 -3.49 10.90 -22.39
CA GLN A 114 -2.83 10.17 -23.50
C GLN A 114 -2.38 8.76 -23.11
N ILE A 115 -2.56 8.37 -21.85
CA ILE A 115 -2.17 7.04 -21.39
C ILE A 115 -3.25 6.04 -21.81
N ASP A 116 -2.84 4.99 -22.53
CA ASP A 116 -3.71 3.84 -22.79
C ASP A 116 -3.80 2.95 -21.56
N TRP A 117 -4.79 3.24 -20.72
CA TRP A 117 -5.03 2.51 -19.47
C TRP A 117 -5.44 1.05 -19.71
N GLU A 118 -6.10 0.74 -20.84
CA GLU A 118 -6.44 -0.65 -21.19
C GLU A 118 -5.17 -1.44 -21.54
N ALA A 119 -4.25 -0.87 -22.31
CA ALA A 119 -2.95 -1.51 -22.58
C ALA A 119 -2.14 -1.72 -21.28
N LYS A 120 -2.22 -0.79 -20.32
CA LYS A 120 -1.56 -0.94 -19.01
C LYS A 120 -2.07 -2.13 -18.19
N ARG A 121 -3.30 -2.58 -18.40
CA ARG A 121 -3.84 -3.79 -17.74
C ARG A 121 -3.10 -5.06 -18.14
N GLU A 122 -2.52 -5.11 -19.32
CA GLU A 122 -1.70 -6.26 -19.74
C GLU A 122 -0.39 -6.34 -18.94
N GLU A 123 0.10 -5.21 -18.42
CA GLU A 123 1.28 -5.11 -17.57
C GLU A 123 0.98 -5.32 -16.07
N ARG A 124 -0.16 -5.93 -15.71
CA ARG A 124 -0.67 -6.06 -14.32
C ARG A 124 0.33 -6.59 -13.31
N GLU A 125 1.22 -7.47 -13.74
CA GLU A 125 2.28 -8.05 -12.89
C GLU A 125 3.30 -6.99 -12.43
N ALA A 126 3.49 -5.89 -13.17
CA ALA A 126 4.37 -4.79 -12.79
C ALA A 126 3.76 -3.85 -11.72
N PHE A 127 2.44 -3.90 -11.57
CA PHE A 127 1.70 -3.01 -10.68
C PHE A 127 1.28 -3.68 -9.36
N THR A 128 1.39 -5.01 -9.23
CA THR A 128 0.89 -5.77 -8.08
C THR A 128 1.98 -6.61 -7.44
N TYR A 129 1.76 -6.95 -6.16
CA TYR A 129 2.67 -7.77 -5.37
C TYR A 129 1.94 -8.96 -4.76
N ASP A 130 2.40 -10.17 -5.03
CA ASP A 130 1.86 -11.40 -4.46
C ASP A 130 1.92 -11.44 -2.93
N SER A 131 2.84 -10.67 -2.33
CA SER A 131 2.95 -10.54 -0.88
C SER A 131 1.65 -10.01 -0.26
N GLY A 132 0.98 -9.09 -0.95
CA GLY A 132 -0.33 -8.58 -0.54
C GLY A 132 -1.42 -9.65 -0.57
N CYS A 133 -1.55 -10.38 -1.68
CA CYS A 133 -2.52 -11.47 -1.82
C CYS A 133 -2.34 -12.52 -0.71
N LYS A 134 -1.09 -12.92 -0.49
CA LYS A 134 -0.73 -13.95 0.50
C LYS A 134 -0.96 -13.51 1.95
N SER A 135 -1.04 -12.23 2.24
CA SER A 135 -1.33 -11.72 3.60
C SER A 135 -2.72 -12.15 4.09
N CYS A 136 -3.70 -12.22 3.17
CA CYS A 136 -5.06 -12.68 3.46
C CYS A 136 -5.29 -14.12 2.97
N HIS A 137 -4.72 -14.51 1.84
CA HIS A 137 -4.89 -15.81 1.21
C HIS A 137 -3.77 -16.81 1.56
N GLY A 138 -3.42 -16.92 2.84
CA GLY A 138 -2.35 -17.83 3.32
C GLY A 138 -2.67 -19.33 3.24
N ASN A 139 -3.92 -19.73 3.07
CA ASN A 139 -4.36 -21.13 3.13
C ASN A 139 -4.91 -21.68 1.80
N LEU A 140 -4.45 -21.16 0.66
CA LEU A 140 -4.98 -21.52 -0.67
C LEU A 140 -4.87 -23.03 -0.97
N MET A 141 -3.80 -23.68 -0.56
CA MET A 141 -3.61 -25.11 -0.79
C MET A 141 -4.72 -25.96 -0.13
N ASN A 142 -5.14 -25.61 1.07
CA ASN A 142 -6.23 -26.31 1.74
C ASN A 142 -7.60 -25.87 1.21
N ALA A 143 -7.78 -24.57 0.97
CA ALA A 143 -9.05 -24.03 0.47
C ALA A 143 -9.42 -24.60 -0.91
N THR A 144 -8.43 -24.88 -1.77
CA THR A 144 -8.64 -25.35 -3.13
C THR A 144 -8.58 -26.86 -3.31
N LYS A 145 -8.28 -27.65 -2.26
CA LYS A 145 -8.06 -29.11 -2.39
C LYS A 145 -9.23 -29.90 -2.98
N ARG A 146 -10.45 -29.38 -2.92
CA ARG A 146 -11.65 -30.02 -3.51
C ARG A 146 -11.82 -29.69 -5.00
N ASN A 147 -11.10 -28.70 -5.54
CA ASN A 147 -11.09 -28.35 -6.94
C ASN A 147 -9.71 -28.70 -7.50
N THR A 148 -9.60 -29.83 -8.20
CA THR A 148 -8.33 -30.37 -8.71
C THR A 148 -7.58 -29.36 -9.58
N LYS A 149 -8.27 -28.63 -10.46
CA LYS A 149 -7.64 -27.62 -11.35
C LYS A 149 -7.03 -26.49 -10.53
N ALA A 150 -7.79 -25.90 -9.61
CA ALA A 150 -7.31 -24.83 -8.75
C ALA A 150 -6.18 -25.33 -7.82
N PHE A 151 -6.33 -26.51 -7.24
CA PHE A 151 -5.31 -27.10 -6.37
C PHE A 151 -3.97 -27.30 -7.10
N LEU A 152 -3.98 -27.86 -8.31
CA LEU A 152 -2.77 -28.09 -9.08
C LEU A 152 -2.09 -26.78 -9.51
N ALA A 153 -2.86 -25.77 -9.90
CA ALA A 153 -2.34 -24.46 -10.23
C ALA A 153 -1.65 -23.79 -9.03
N HIS A 154 -2.31 -23.77 -7.85
CA HIS A 154 -1.70 -23.23 -6.64
C HIS A 154 -0.51 -24.05 -6.16
N LYS A 155 -0.56 -25.39 -6.30
CA LYS A 155 0.58 -26.25 -6.00
C LYS A 155 1.79 -25.89 -6.85
N ALA A 156 1.61 -25.69 -8.17
CA ALA A 156 2.67 -25.28 -9.07
C ALA A 156 3.29 -23.92 -8.66
N TYR A 157 2.45 -22.96 -8.29
CA TYR A 157 2.88 -21.66 -7.78
C TYR A 157 3.72 -21.80 -6.48
N PHE A 158 3.20 -22.49 -5.46
CA PHE A 158 3.89 -22.61 -4.17
C PHE A 158 5.13 -23.52 -4.20
N SER A 159 5.23 -24.43 -5.17
CA SER A 159 6.43 -25.25 -5.39
C SER A 159 7.48 -24.56 -6.27
N GLY A 160 7.20 -23.36 -6.77
CA GLY A 160 8.15 -22.64 -7.67
C GLY A 160 8.33 -23.29 -9.03
N THR A 161 7.38 -24.11 -9.49
CA THR A 161 7.41 -24.73 -10.82
C THR A 161 6.77 -23.87 -11.91
N THR A 162 6.31 -22.68 -11.57
CA THR A 162 5.82 -21.65 -12.49
C THR A 162 6.37 -20.30 -12.09
N ASP A 163 6.59 -19.42 -13.05
CA ASP A 163 6.96 -18.02 -12.89
C ASP A 163 5.74 -17.08 -12.83
N LYS A 164 4.53 -17.63 -12.87
CA LYS A 164 3.28 -16.85 -12.83
C LYS A 164 3.06 -16.23 -11.48
N HIS A 165 2.55 -14.98 -11.51
CA HIS A 165 2.05 -14.25 -10.34
C HIS A 165 0.55 -14.54 -10.10
N CYS A 166 0.03 -14.13 -8.94
CA CYS A 166 -1.40 -14.30 -8.64
C CYS A 166 -2.27 -13.66 -9.73
N VAL A 167 -1.95 -12.45 -10.14
CA VAL A 167 -2.68 -11.70 -11.17
C VAL A 167 -2.51 -12.22 -12.59
N SER A 168 -1.50 -13.08 -12.87
CA SER A 168 -1.39 -13.75 -14.16
C SER A 168 -2.58 -14.69 -14.43
N CYS A 169 -3.10 -15.32 -13.36
CA CYS A 169 -4.23 -16.23 -13.40
C CYS A 169 -5.55 -15.57 -12.97
N HIS A 170 -5.49 -14.49 -12.21
CA HIS A 170 -6.62 -13.71 -11.68
C HIS A 170 -6.62 -12.28 -12.23
N PRO A 171 -6.81 -12.07 -13.56
CA PRO A 171 -6.55 -10.77 -14.19
C PRO A 171 -7.58 -9.68 -13.88
N HIS A 172 -8.74 -10.03 -13.31
CA HIS A 172 -9.82 -9.09 -13.05
C HIS A 172 -10.02 -8.78 -11.56
N ILE A 173 -9.15 -9.33 -10.70
CA ILE A 173 -9.27 -9.16 -9.25
C ILE A 173 -8.99 -7.71 -8.83
N GLY A 174 -9.80 -7.19 -7.93
CA GLY A 174 -9.62 -5.87 -7.32
C GLY A 174 -10.24 -4.71 -8.11
N HIS A 175 -10.66 -4.94 -9.37
CA HIS A 175 -11.21 -3.90 -10.23
C HIS A 175 -12.31 -4.46 -11.15
N GLU A 176 -13.51 -4.62 -10.60
CA GLU A 176 -14.68 -5.07 -11.36
C GLU A 176 -15.09 -3.97 -12.37
N ASN A 177 -15.54 -4.37 -13.53
CA ASN A 177 -16.02 -3.46 -14.59
C ASN A 177 -15.04 -2.34 -15.01
N MET A 178 -13.73 -2.53 -14.82
CA MET A 178 -12.70 -1.48 -15.00
C MET A 178 -12.74 -0.84 -16.41
N SER A 179 -12.91 -1.63 -17.48
CA SER A 179 -13.01 -1.10 -18.87
C SER A 179 -14.19 -0.13 -19.02
N TYR A 180 -15.30 -0.39 -18.33
CA TYR A 180 -16.44 0.52 -18.34
C TYR A 180 -16.11 1.87 -17.72
N TYR A 181 -15.45 1.88 -16.56
CA TYR A 181 -15.08 3.13 -15.88
C TYR A 181 -13.96 3.89 -16.59
N ILE A 182 -13.00 3.19 -17.22
CA ILE A 182 -12.00 3.83 -18.09
C ILE A 182 -12.66 4.54 -19.27
N ALA A 183 -13.62 3.88 -19.92
CA ALA A 183 -14.36 4.47 -21.06
C ALA A 183 -15.33 5.58 -20.63
N HIS A 184 -15.77 5.60 -19.38
CA HIS A 184 -16.75 6.55 -18.84
C HIS A 184 -16.28 7.21 -17.54
N PRO A 185 -15.18 7.96 -17.55
CA PRO A 185 -14.57 8.50 -16.32
C PRO A 185 -15.51 9.40 -15.52
N ASN A 186 -16.50 10.02 -16.18
CA ASN A 186 -17.53 10.84 -15.52
C ASN A 186 -18.60 10.01 -14.76
N LYS A 187 -18.56 8.68 -14.87
CA LYS A 187 -19.45 7.77 -14.12
C LYS A 187 -18.80 7.23 -12.85
N ALA A 188 -17.54 7.59 -12.60
CA ALA A 188 -16.78 7.21 -11.41
C ALA A 188 -17.05 8.14 -10.20
N TYR A 189 -18.26 8.72 -10.09
CA TYR A 189 -18.67 9.66 -9.04
C TYR A 189 -20.00 9.26 -8.43
#